data_5504c653978525adf58db955a757199b
#
_entry.id   5504c653978525adf58db955a757199b
#
_cell.length_a   1.000
_cell.length_b   1.000
_cell.length_c   1.000
_cell.angle_alpha   90.00
_cell.angle_beta   90.00
_cell.angle_gamma   90.00
#
_symmetry.space_group_name_H-M   'P 1'
#
loop_
_entity.id
_entity.type
_entity.pdbx_description
1 polymer ?
#
loop_
_entity_poly.entity_id
_entity_poly.type
_entity_poly.pdbx_seq_one_letter_code
_entity_poly.pdbx_strand_id
1 'polypeptide(L)'
;MNPPSPALVTQAAVRRLPRWALVLLSVFYVIPGYIGREPWKEADAAGFGLMTALANGQSDWFSPTLLGLRPDIDGWLPYWAGALFIKLFDALGPAVVVRIPFALMLAAAIASVWYAVYHLAHLPKAQPVAFAFGGQANRSGYARAMADAALLIFTGCLGLAHIGHETAVDVFGVAFTGFFIAAASHTIAQMARLSNTTPYEALKRPSVWRHIRPPLLGGLGLIGLALSGQPTLALILSILVGAGLAMVLANRWQCARHTLIAWALVVSVVSLTVLLIQPPVSYPLAITAEPRLGWYRWFKLILWFTWPALPLALWALWQWRRQWRTPHIALPAAVVVVTLVQTLMASDPTRTMILALPALVVLATFALPTLKRRVTALIDWFALLFFTGSGVLIWVIWLAMHTGFPAQPAANIARLAPNLAPEFSAIPTIVALIGTAIWIALIRWRTRSVKPAIWKSMVLSAGGSVWCWLLLTTLWLPLLNHGLSYGPLAREVRDMVESKTCITSLGLSQSQLSALQTHVAGRIVPEQTDAPCDYLLMTSDRHNLDGHHTNVPGWFLKGSVWQWNNRGQVIYVYQRLD
;
A
#
# COMPACT_ATOMS: atom_id res chain seq x y z
N MET A 1 33.19 -13.14 -22.61
CA MET A 1 33.12 -13.55 -21.19
C MET A 1 32.02 -12.77 -20.49
N ASN A 2 31.08 -13.44 -19.80
CA ASN A 2 30.09 -12.74 -19.00
C ASN A 2 30.79 -12.08 -17.79
N PRO A 3 30.51 -10.82 -17.47
CA PRO A 3 31.10 -10.17 -16.30
C PRO A 3 30.73 -10.95 -15.02
N PRO A 4 31.66 -11.10 -14.08
CA PRO A 4 31.40 -11.82 -12.82
C PRO A 4 30.33 -11.11 -12.00
N SER A 5 29.58 -11.87 -11.20
CA SER A 5 28.59 -11.33 -10.25
C SER A 5 29.28 -10.39 -9.25
N PRO A 6 28.69 -9.23 -8.92
CA PRO A 6 29.25 -8.35 -7.88
C PRO A 6 28.98 -8.86 -6.45
N ALA A 7 28.19 -9.93 -6.28
CA ALA A 7 27.80 -10.47 -4.99
C ALA A 7 28.88 -11.43 -4.44
N LEU A 8 29.39 -11.12 -3.24
CA LEU A 8 30.33 -11.95 -2.51
C LEU A 8 29.66 -12.44 -1.20
N VAL A 9 29.25 -13.71 -1.17
CA VAL A 9 28.47 -14.25 -0.06
C VAL A 9 29.01 -15.61 0.39
N THR A 10 29.41 -15.70 1.64
CA THR A 10 29.83 -16.95 2.28
C THR A 10 28.62 -17.77 2.72
N GLN A 11 28.79 -19.08 2.89
CA GLN A 11 27.75 -19.97 3.43
C GLN A 11 27.27 -19.54 4.83
N ALA A 12 28.15 -18.96 5.64
CA ALA A 12 27.80 -18.45 6.97
C ALA A 12 26.83 -17.25 6.92
N ALA A 13 26.80 -16.49 5.80
CA ALA A 13 25.94 -15.32 5.63
C ALA A 13 24.52 -15.65 5.15
N VAL A 14 24.25 -16.89 4.70
CA VAL A 14 22.92 -17.32 4.22
C VAL A 14 22.07 -17.99 5.30
N ARG A 15 22.17 -17.48 6.52
CA ARG A 15 21.31 -17.92 7.62
C ARG A 15 19.85 -17.61 7.31
N ARG A 16 18.97 -18.55 7.63
CA ARG A 16 17.53 -18.38 7.44
C ARG A 16 16.94 -17.69 8.65
N LEU A 17 16.02 -16.77 8.44
CA LEU A 17 15.14 -16.32 9.51
C LEU A 17 14.17 -17.45 9.89
N PRO A 18 13.88 -17.65 11.19
CA PRO A 18 12.85 -18.59 11.61
C PRO A 18 11.51 -18.20 10.96
N ARG A 19 10.77 -19.17 10.45
CA ARG A 19 9.45 -18.92 9.82
C ARG A 19 8.48 -18.20 10.75
N TRP A 20 8.47 -18.59 12.02
CA TRP A 20 7.62 -17.96 13.02
C TRP A 20 7.93 -16.46 13.19
N ALA A 21 9.20 -16.05 13.10
CA ALA A 21 9.60 -14.65 13.22
C ALA A 21 9.08 -13.81 12.01
N LEU A 22 9.15 -14.37 10.79
CA LEU A 22 8.59 -13.72 9.60
C LEU A 22 7.08 -13.60 9.68
N VAL A 23 6.39 -14.67 10.12
CA VAL A 23 4.93 -14.65 10.30
C VAL A 23 4.53 -13.65 11.38
N LEU A 24 5.18 -13.66 12.54
CA LEU A 24 4.89 -12.70 13.61
C LEU A 24 5.14 -11.26 13.16
N LEU A 25 6.25 -10.98 12.49
CA LEU A 25 6.52 -9.64 11.95
C LEU A 25 5.40 -9.19 10.99
N SER A 26 4.97 -10.08 10.09
CA SER A 26 3.88 -9.78 9.14
C SER A 26 2.54 -9.56 9.87
N VAL A 27 2.22 -10.39 10.86
CA VAL A 27 0.99 -10.25 11.67
C VAL A 27 0.99 -8.93 12.44
N PHE A 28 2.10 -8.61 13.13
CA PHE A 28 2.23 -7.34 13.88
C PHE A 28 2.33 -6.11 12.97
N TYR A 29 2.66 -6.30 11.70
CA TYR A 29 2.59 -5.22 10.72
C TYR A 29 1.16 -5.03 10.20
N VAL A 30 0.48 -6.10 9.79
CA VAL A 30 -0.81 -6.03 9.10
C VAL A 30 -1.96 -5.73 10.07
N ILE A 31 -2.09 -6.50 11.16
CA ILE A 31 -3.31 -6.50 11.98
C ILE A 31 -3.55 -5.18 12.74
N PRO A 32 -2.57 -4.57 13.43
CA PRO A 32 -2.83 -3.38 14.25
C PRO A 32 -3.38 -2.20 13.46
N GLY A 33 -2.97 -2.04 12.19
CA GLY A 33 -3.45 -0.95 11.34
C GLY A 33 -4.92 -1.02 10.94
N TYR A 34 -5.59 -2.15 11.19
CA TYR A 34 -7.00 -2.36 10.87
C TYR A 34 -7.92 -2.44 12.10
N ILE A 35 -7.37 -2.56 13.32
CA ILE A 35 -8.17 -2.68 14.54
C ILE A 35 -8.50 -1.29 15.11
N GLY A 36 -9.77 -1.05 15.44
CA GLY A 36 -10.24 0.16 16.15
C GLY A 36 -10.14 1.47 15.36
N ARG A 37 -9.69 1.41 14.12
CA ARG A 37 -9.55 2.58 13.25
C ARG A 37 -10.91 2.94 12.65
N GLU A 38 -11.29 4.20 12.68
CA GLU A 38 -12.40 4.74 11.87
C GLU A 38 -11.95 4.84 10.38
N PRO A 39 -12.88 4.93 9.42
CA PRO A 39 -12.52 5.28 8.05
C PRO A 39 -11.86 6.66 8.04
N TRP A 40 -10.60 6.72 7.59
CA TRP A 40 -9.87 7.98 7.55
C TRP A 40 -10.15 8.72 6.24
N LYS A 41 -9.75 9.98 6.19
CA LYS A 41 -10.05 10.91 5.10
C LYS A 41 -9.86 10.35 3.71
N GLU A 42 -10.61 10.96 2.82
CA GLU A 42 -10.56 10.80 1.38
C GLU A 42 -10.86 9.36 0.93
N ALA A 43 -9.94 8.65 0.32
CA ALA A 43 -10.23 7.37 -0.30
C ALA A 43 -10.70 6.27 0.66
N ASP A 44 -10.19 6.25 1.91
CA ASP A 44 -10.62 5.25 2.91
C ASP A 44 -12.09 5.46 3.30
N ALA A 45 -12.48 6.71 3.59
CA ALA A 45 -13.86 7.05 3.96
C ALA A 45 -14.83 6.94 2.77
N ALA A 46 -14.44 7.45 1.59
CA ALA A 46 -15.26 7.35 0.38
C ALA A 46 -15.44 5.87 -0.03
N GLY A 47 -14.37 5.07 0.00
CA GLY A 47 -14.42 3.66 -0.29
C GLY A 47 -15.32 2.88 0.68
N PHE A 48 -15.25 3.19 1.98
CA PHE A 48 -16.12 2.60 3.00
C PHE A 48 -17.61 2.88 2.72
N GLY A 49 -17.97 4.14 2.42
CA GLY A 49 -19.34 4.51 2.07
C GLY A 49 -19.85 3.78 0.83
N LEU A 50 -19.01 3.70 -0.20
CA LEU A 50 -19.36 2.99 -1.44
C LEU A 50 -19.57 1.49 -1.22
N MET A 51 -18.69 0.83 -0.46
CA MET A 51 -18.84 -0.60 -0.12
C MET A 51 -20.10 -0.85 0.72
N THR A 52 -20.43 0.05 1.63
CA THR A 52 -21.65 -0.03 2.43
C THR A 52 -22.91 0.19 1.57
N ALA A 53 -22.87 1.16 0.64
CA ALA A 53 -23.97 1.40 -0.29
C ALA A 53 -24.23 0.19 -1.21
N LEU A 54 -23.17 -0.45 -1.73
CA LEU A 54 -23.25 -1.68 -2.50
C LEU A 54 -23.82 -2.84 -1.67
N ALA A 55 -23.36 -3.00 -0.43
CA ALA A 55 -23.83 -4.05 0.46
C ALA A 55 -25.31 -3.90 0.78
N ASN A 56 -25.79 -2.67 0.98
CA ASN A 56 -27.18 -2.36 1.30
C ASN A 56 -28.12 -2.31 0.06
N GLY A 57 -27.59 -2.55 -1.16
CA GLY A 57 -28.39 -2.48 -2.38
C GLY A 57 -28.78 -1.06 -2.81
N GLN A 58 -28.10 -0.05 -2.29
CA GLN A 58 -28.30 1.39 -2.62
C GLN A 58 -27.50 1.83 -3.86
N SER A 59 -26.67 0.95 -4.38
CA SER A 59 -25.80 1.20 -5.52
C SER A 59 -25.72 -0.01 -6.44
N ASP A 60 -25.53 0.21 -7.75
CA ASP A 60 -25.33 -0.88 -8.72
C ASP A 60 -23.89 -1.40 -8.68
N TRP A 61 -23.74 -2.71 -8.80
CA TRP A 61 -22.44 -3.39 -8.75
C TRP A 61 -21.53 -3.04 -9.95
N PHE A 62 -22.09 -2.79 -11.12
CA PHE A 62 -21.33 -2.49 -12.33
C PHE A 62 -21.18 -0.99 -12.59
N SER A 63 -21.97 -0.18 -11.93
CA SER A 63 -21.88 1.27 -11.96
C SER A 63 -21.98 1.84 -10.54
N PRO A 64 -20.97 1.57 -9.69
CA PRO A 64 -21.05 1.93 -8.29
C PRO A 64 -21.14 3.45 -8.12
N THR A 65 -22.07 3.89 -7.27
CA THR A 65 -22.31 5.30 -6.93
C THR A 65 -22.52 5.45 -5.43
N LEU A 66 -22.08 6.56 -4.88
CA LEU A 66 -22.37 6.97 -3.50
C LEU A 66 -23.40 8.09 -3.54
N LEU A 67 -24.60 7.84 -3.05
CA LEU A 67 -25.72 8.81 -3.10
C LEU A 67 -26.00 9.36 -4.52
N GLY A 68 -25.80 8.53 -5.55
CA GLY A 68 -25.94 8.91 -6.94
C GLY A 68 -24.70 9.55 -7.59
N LEU A 69 -23.68 9.90 -6.81
CA LEU A 69 -22.43 10.45 -7.33
C LEU A 69 -21.46 9.33 -7.73
N ARG A 70 -20.77 9.51 -8.85
CA ARG A 70 -19.72 8.57 -9.28
C ARG A 70 -18.52 8.66 -8.33
N PRO A 71 -17.81 7.54 -8.06
CA PRO A 71 -16.65 7.57 -7.18
C PRO A 71 -15.51 8.39 -7.80
N ASP A 72 -14.79 9.13 -6.95
CA ASP A 72 -13.59 9.89 -7.32
C ASP A 72 -12.42 8.97 -7.72
N ILE A 73 -12.45 7.72 -7.26
CA ILE A 73 -11.43 6.70 -7.51
C ILE A 73 -12.07 5.53 -8.22
N ASP A 74 -11.64 5.29 -9.46
CA ASP A 74 -12.10 4.16 -10.26
C ASP A 74 -11.62 2.82 -9.68
N GLY A 75 -12.42 1.78 -9.89
CA GLY A 75 -12.12 0.42 -9.50
C GLY A 75 -13.36 -0.32 -9.04
N TRP A 76 -13.50 -1.59 -9.41
CA TRP A 76 -14.65 -2.41 -9.04
C TRP A 76 -14.30 -3.45 -7.98
N LEU A 77 -13.22 -4.18 -8.21
CA LEU A 77 -12.87 -5.35 -7.42
C LEU A 77 -12.66 -5.07 -5.92
N PRO A 78 -11.98 -3.99 -5.49
CA PRO A 78 -11.85 -3.66 -4.09
C PRO A 78 -13.20 -3.36 -3.42
N TYR A 79 -14.07 -2.63 -4.12
CA TYR A 79 -15.43 -2.30 -3.63
C TYR A 79 -16.31 -3.53 -3.55
N TRP A 80 -16.26 -4.41 -4.57
CA TRP A 80 -16.97 -5.69 -4.55
C TRP A 80 -16.51 -6.57 -3.39
N ALA A 81 -15.19 -6.66 -3.17
CA ALA A 81 -14.65 -7.45 -2.08
C ALA A 81 -15.14 -6.94 -0.71
N GLY A 82 -15.06 -5.64 -0.46
CA GLY A 82 -15.54 -5.07 0.80
C GLY A 82 -17.06 -5.25 0.99
N ALA A 83 -17.86 -4.94 -0.03
CA ALA A 83 -19.31 -5.10 0.01
C ALA A 83 -19.74 -6.57 0.21
N LEU A 84 -19.07 -7.52 -0.45
CA LEU A 84 -19.33 -8.94 -0.28
C LEU A 84 -19.06 -9.39 1.16
N PHE A 85 -17.96 -8.97 1.75
CA PHE A 85 -17.63 -9.31 3.14
C PHE A 85 -18.63 -8.69 4.12
N ILE A 86 -19.09 -7.44 3.91
CA ILE A 86 -20.17 -6.84 4.71
C ILE A 86 -21.43 -7.71 4.65
N LYS A 87 -21.84 -8.18 3.45
CA LYS A 87 -23.01 -9.04 3.30
C LYS A 87 -22.85 -10.42 3.95
N LEU A 88 -21.65 -11.01 3.90
CA LEU A 88 -21.40 -12.36 4.42
C LEU A 88 -21.28 -12.41 5.95
N PHE A 89 -20.81 -11.31 6.58
CA PHE A 89 -20.48 -11.26 8.00
C PHE A 89 -21.17 -10.11 8.73
N ASP A 90 -22.46 -9.91 8.46
CA ASP A 90 -23.26 -8.79 8.97
C ASP A 90 -23.22 -8.64 10.50
N ALA A 91 -23.10 -9.75 11.23
CA ALA A 91 -23.07 -9.79 12.70
C ALA A 91 -21.86 -9.06 13.34
N LEU A 92 -20.76 -8.84 12.62
CA LEU A 92 -19.52 -8.24 13.16
C LEU A 92 -19.44 -6.73 12.94
N GLY A 93 -20.42 -6.15 12.28
CA GLY A 93 -20.46 -4.72 11.94
C GLY A 93 -19.59 -4.35 10.71
N PRO A 94 -20.09 -3.48 9.83
CA PRO A 94 -19.49 -3.17 8.53
C PRO A 94 -18.08 -2.58 8.65
N ALA A 95 -17.81 -1.75 9.66
CA ALA A 95 -16.52 -1.11 9.87
C ALA A 95 -15.37 -2.07 10.19
N VAL A 96 -15.66 -3.24 10.76
CA VAL A 96 -14.67 -4.28 11.07
C VAL A 96 -14.50 -5.21 9.87
N VAL A 97 -15.60 -5.67 9.32
CA VAL A 97 -15.63 -6.73 8.31
C VAL A 97 -15.04 -6.26 6.98
N VAL A 98 -15.34 -5.02 6.58
CA VAL A 98 -14.83 -4.43 5.34
C VAL A 98 -13.29 -4.48 5.24
N ARG A 99 -12.60 -4.52 6.36
CA ARG A 99 -11.12 -4.49 6.42
C ARG A 99 -10.46 -5.83 6.18
N ILE A 100 -11.19 -6.92 6.37
CA ILE A 100 -10.64 -8.29 6.24
C ILE A 100 -10.03 -8.52 4.85
N PRO A 101 -10.72 -8.27 3.72
CA PRO A 101 -10.15 -8.48 2.40
C PRO A 101 -8.91 -7.60 2.15
N PHE A 102 -8.87 -6.37 2.67
CA PHE A 102 -7.71 -5.48 2.52
C PHE A 102 -6.51 -5.98 3.34
N ALA A 103 -6.72 -6.43 4.57
CA ALA A 103 -5.67 -7.05 5.39
C ALA A 103 -5.10 -8.31 4.73
N LEU A 104 -5.96 -9.15 4.13
CA LEU A 104 -5.54 -10.33 3.37
C LEU A 104 -4.73 -9.94 2.12
N MET A 105 -5.13 -8.90 1.40
CA MET A 105 -4.40 -8.41 0.24
C MET A 105 -3.04 -7.81 0.62
N LEU A 106 -2.94 -7.08 1.73
CA LEU A 106 -1.66 -6.59 2.24
C LEU A 106 -0.72 -7.76 2.62
N ALA A 107 -1.24 -8.77 3.32
CA ALA A 107 -0.47 -9.98 3.65
C ALA A 107 -0.02 -10.73 2.38
N ALA A 108 -0.88 -10.81 1.37
CA ALA A 108 -0.57 -11.41 0.09
C ALA A 108 0.48 -10.61 -0.70
N ALA A 109 0.47 -9.26 -0.61
CA ALA A 109 1.52 -8.41 -1.17
C ALA A 109 2.89 -8.71 -0.55
N ILE A 110 2.95 -8.83 0.78
CA ILE A 110 4.18 -9.21 1.51
C ILE A 110 4.70 -10.58 1.01
N ALA A 111 3.81 -11.57 0.92
CA ALA A 111 4.17 -12.89 0.43
C ALA A 111 4.64 -12.88 -1.04
N SER A 112 3.98 -12.10 -1.90
CA SER A 112 4.32 -12.03 -3.32
C SER A 112 5.73 -11.48 -3.56
N VAL A 113 6.14 -10.45 -2.82
CA VAL A 113 7.49 -9.88 -2.87
C VAL A 113 8.53 -10.92 -2.42
N TRP A 114 8.23 -11.67 -1.36
CA TRP A 114 9.09 -12.77 -0.91
C TRP A 114 9.28 -13.83 -2.01
N TYR A 115 8.20 -14.29 -2.64
CA TYR A 115 8.27 -15.28 -3.73
C TYR A 115 8.96 -14.73 -4.98
N ALA A 116 8.74 -13.48 -5.34
CA ALA A 116 9.40 -12.83 -6.48
C ALA A 116 10.92 -12.88 -6.34
N VAL A 117 11.44 -12.43 -5.18
CA VAL A 117 12.88 -12.45 -4.90
C VAL A 117 13.41 -13.87 -4.80
N TYR A 118 12.67 -14.79 -4.16
CA TYR A 118 13.06 -16.19 -4.07
C TYR A 118 13.30 -16.81 -5.45
N HIS A 119 12.42 -16.56 -6.43
CA HIS A 119 12.57 -17.08 -7.79
C HIS A 119 13.70 -16.40 -8.55
N LEU A 120 13.84 -15.08 -8.49
CA LEU A 120 14.89 -14.35 -9.17
C LEU A 120 16.28 -14.66 -8.61
N ALA A 121 16.40 -14.78 -7.29
CA ALA A 121 17.66 -15.13 -6.65
C ALA A 121 18.12 -16.58 -6.96
N HIS A 122 17.23 -17.45 -7.43
CA HIS A 122 17.60 -18.77 -7.94
C HIS A 122 18.24 -18.76 -9.33
N LEU A 123 18.20 -17.63 -10.06
CA LEU A 123 18.79 -17.57 -11.40
C LEU A 123 20.31 -17.73 -11.35
N PRO A 124 20.94 -18.45 -12.30
CA PRO A 124 22.39 -18.63 -12.31
C PRO A 124 23.17 -17.32 -12.29
N LYS A 125 22.71 -16.31 -13.04
CA LYS A 125 23.34 -14.98 -13.11
C LYS A 125 23.13 -14.12 -11.87
N ALA A 126 22.20 -14.47 -10.99
CA ALA A 126 21.94 -13.77 -9.72
C ALA A 126 22.74 -14.37 -8.55
N GLN A 127 23.36 -15.52 -8.76
CA GLN A 127 24.13 -16.20 -7.70
C GLN A 127 25.43 -15.46 -7.36
N PRO A 128 25.90 -15.54 -6.11
CA PRO A 128 27.19 -15.00 -5.72
C PRO A 128 28.34 -15.72 -6.43
N VAL A 129 29.50 -15.03 -6.48
CA VAL A 129 30.72 -15.59 -7.08
C VAL A 129 31.12 -16.87 -6.34
N ALA A 130 31.52 -17.90 -7.10
CA ALA A 130 32.12 -19.11 -6.56
C ALA A 130 33.53 -18.79 -6.02
N PHE A 131 33.86 -19.27 -4.82
CA PHE A 131 35.19 -19.12 -4.27
C PHE A 131 36.11 -20.28 -4.72
N ALA A 132 37.39 -19.97 -4.93
CA ALA A 132 38.37 -20.94 -5.40
C ALA A 132 38.50 -22.18 -4.48
N PHE A 133 38.33 -21.99 -3.17
CA PHE A 133 38.46 -23.05 -2.16
C PHE A 133 37.09 -23.49 -1.59
N GLY A 134 35.99 -23.17 -2.22
CA GLY A 134 34.65 -23.47 -1.72
C GLY A 134 34.18 -22.52 -0.61
N GLY A 135 33.10 -22.88 0.09
CA GLY A 135 32.53 -22.04 1.17
C GLY A 135 31.59 -20.94 0.70
N GLN A 136 31.33 -20.87 -0.62
CA GLN A 136 30.28 -19.99 -1.16
C GLN A 136 28.87 -20.45 -0.72
N ALA A 137 27.93 -19.51 -0.72
CA ALA A 137 26.54 -19.78 -0.40
C ALA A 137 25.91 -20.83 -1.31
N ASN A 138 25.15 -21.76 -0.73
CA ASN A 138 24.35 -22.67 -1.52
C ASN A 138 23.16 -21.95 -2.16
N ARG A 139 22.74 -22.39 -3.35
CA ARG A 139 21.75 -21.71 -4.18
C ARG A 139 20.41 -21.50 -3.48
N SER A 140 19.89 -22.51 -2.82
CA SER A 140 18.60 -22.45 -2.13
C SER A 140 18.66 -21.64 -0.83
N GLY A 141 19.75 -21.72 -0.08
CA GLY A 141 20.00 -20.91 1.12
C GLY A 141 20.12 -19.44 0.79
N TYR A 142 20.89 -19.11 -0.27
CA TYR A 142 21.02 -17.74 -0.77
C TYR A 142 19.67 -17.16 -1.17
N ALA A 143 18.92 -17.86 -2.04
CA ALA A 143 17.63 -17.39 -2.50
C ALA A 143 16.64 -17.15 -1.35
N ARG A 144 16.65 -18.02 -0.33
CA ARG A 144 15.82 -17.86 0.85
C ARG A 144 16.24 -16.68 1.71
N ALA A 145 17.54 -16.52 1.98
CA ALA A 145 18.04 -15.37 2.75
C ALA A 145 17.74 -14.02 2.06
N MET A 146 17.80 -13.99 0.75
CA MET A 146 17.41 -12.83 -0.06
C MET A 146 15.90 -12.56 0.03
N ALA A 147 15.06 -13.58 -0.07
CA ALA A 147 13.61 -13.44 0.05
C ALA A 147 13.19 -12.96 1.47
N ASP A 148 13.83 -13.50 2.51
CA ASP A 148 13.63 -13.05 3.89
C ASP A 148 14.01 -11.56 4.04
N ALA A 149 15.09 -11.12 3.40
CA ALA A 149 15.50 -9.72 3.38
C ALA A 149 14.52 -8.82 2.60
N ALA A 150 13.93 -9.30 1.51
CA ALA A 150 12.94 -8.57 0.74
C ALA A 150 11.69 -8.26 1.58
N LEU A 151 11.20 -9.23 2.35
CA LEU A 151 10.09 -9.03 3.29
C LEU A 151 10.43 -7.92 4.30
N LEU A 152 11.64 -7.93 4.87
CA LEU A 152 12.09 -6.89 5.79
C LEU A 152 12.18 -5.51 5.13
N ILE A 153 12.68 -5.40 3.90
CA ILE A 153 12.70 -4.13 3.18
C ILE A 153 11.28 -3.63 2.93
N PHE A 154 10.38 -4.52 2.51
CA PHE A 154 9.00 -4.16 2.16
C PHE A 154 8.23 -3.63 3.37
N THR A 155 8.28 -4.34 4.50
CA THR A 155 7.65 -3.89 5.76
C THR A 155 8.36 -2.68 6.38
N GLY A 156 9.62 -2.43 6.01
CA GLY A 156 10.37 -1.25 6.40
C GLY A 156 10.05 0.01 5.57
N CYS A 157 9.27 -0.08 4.48
CA CYS A 157 8.92 1.06 3.66
C CYS A 157 7.88 1.95 4.35
N LEU A 158 8.24 3.24 4.57
CA LEU A 158 7.40 4.17 5.33
C LEU A 158 6.05 4.45 4.66
N GLY A 159 6.03 4.59 3.33
CA GLY A 159 4.78 4.83 2.58
C GLY A 159 3.78 3.68 2.65
N LEU A 160 4.28 2.44 2.77
CA LEU A 160 3.41 1.27 2.90
C LEU A 160 2.67 1.26 4.25
N ALA A 161 3.29 1.74 5.33
CA ALA A 161 2.67 1.75 6.65
C ALA A 161 1.40 2.60 6.69
N HIS A 162 1.37 3.72 5.98
CA HIS A 162 0.20 4.61 5.92
C HIS A 162 -0.87 4.10 4.94
N ILE A 163 -0.56 4.07 3.64
CA ILE A 163 -1.54 3.76 2.58
C ILE A 163 -1.89 2.26 2.56
N GLY A 164 -0.95 1.40 2.91
CA GLY A 164 -1.16 -0.06 2.91
C GLY A 164 -2.20 -0.57 3.91
N HIS A 165 -2.69 0.29 4.82
CA HIS A 165 -3.72 -0.06 5.81
C HIS A 165 -5.05 0.66 5.58
N GLU A 166 -5.21 1.32 4.45
CA GLU A 166 -6.50 1.93 4.06
C GLU A 166 -7.40 0.90 3.36
N THR A 167 -8.72 1.08 3.48
CA THR A 167 -9.72 0.30 2.72
C THR A 167 -9.96 0.95 1.35
N ALA A 168 -8.87 1.15 0.62
CA ALA A 168 -8.83 1.83 -0.67
C ALA A 168 -8.25 0.92 -1.76
N VAL A 169 -8.49 1.27 -3.00
CA VAL A 169 -8.08 0.49 -4.18
C VAL A 169 -6.57 0.23 -4.26
N ASP A 170 -5.77 1.09 -3.65
CA ASP A 170 -4.30 1.06 -3.68
C ASP A 170 -3.73 -0.24 -3.12
N VAL A 171 -4.30 -0.76 -2.04
CA VAL A 171 -3.84 -2.00 -1.38
C VAL A 171 -3.96 -3.20 -2.32
N PHE A 172 -5.07 -3.28 -3.05
CA PHE A 172 -5.28 -4.29 -4.08
C PHE A 172 -4.29 -4.11 -5.23
N GLY A 173 -4.07 -2.86 -5.68
CA GLY A 173 -3.09 -2.55 -6.72
C GLY A 173 -1.68 -3.01 -6.37
N VAL A 174 -1.22 -2.76 -5.13
CA VAL A 174 0.08 -3.24 -4.63
C VAL A 174 0.17 -4.77 -4.64
N ALA A 175 -0.87 -5.46 -4.14
CA ALA A 175 -0.89 -6.91 -4.09
C ALA A 175 -0.87 -7.52 -5.49
N PHE A 176 -1.66 -7.00 -6.42
CA PHE A 176 -1.71 -7.50 -7.79
C PHE A 176 -0.46 -7.20 -8.59
N THR A 177 0.17 -6.03 -8.39
CA THR A 177 1.51 -5.77 -8.94
C THR A 177 2.53 -6.77 -8.40
N GLY A 178 2.48 -7.08 -7.11
CA GLY A 178 3.29 -8.12 -6.47
C GLY A 178 3.06 -9.52 -7.07
N PHE A 179 1.80 -9.93 -7.27
CA PHE A 179 1.45 -11.21 -7.91
C PHE A 179 2.00 -11.31 -9.31
N PHE A 180 1.85 -10.24 -10.10
CA PHE A 180 2.41 -10.17 -11.43
C PHE A 180 3.92 -10.38 -11.44
N ILE A 181 4.67 -9.63 -10.58
CA ILE A 181 6.12 -9.75 -10.49
C ILE A 181 6.54 -11.15 -10.02
N ALA A 182 5.84 -11.73 -9.04
CA ALA A 182 6.12 -13.08 -8.55
C ALA A 182 5.89 -14.14 -9.63
N ALA A 183 4.82 -14.02 -10.40
CA ALA A 183 4.49 -14.90 -11.51
C ALA A 183 5.50 -14.81 -12.65
N ALA A 184 5.87 -13.59 -13.07
CA ALA A 184 6.89 -13.35 -14.08
C ALA A 184 8.25 -13.91 -13.63
N SER A 185 8.63 -13.66 -12.37
CA SER A 185 9.87 -14.18 -11.77
C SER A 185 9.89 -15.71 -11.74
N HIS A 186 8.77 -16.34 -11.38
CA HIS A 186 8.62 -17.80 -11.40
C HIS A 186 8.75 -18.35 -12.81
N THR A 187 8.06 -17.75 -13.79
CA THR A 187 8.17 -18.13 -15.21
C THR A 187 9.61 -18.09 -15.69
N ILE A 188 10.31 -17.00 -15.42
CA ILE A 188 11.73 -16.83 -15.82
C ILE A 188 12.62 -17.89 -15.14
N ALA A 189 12.42 -18.14 -13.85
CA ALA A 189 13.19 -19.16 -13.12
C ALA A 189 12.93 -20.58 -13.66
N GLN A 190 11.69 -20.89 -14.04
CA GLN A 190 11.32 -22.16 -14.65
C GLN A 190 11.99 -22.32 -16.01
N MET A 191 11.96 -21.29 -16.86
CA MET A 191 12.62 -21.30 -18.16
C MET A 191 14.15 -21.48 -18.05
N ALA A 192 14.77 -20.80 -17.08
CA ALA A 192 16.20 -20.96 -16.82
C ALA A 192 16.57 -22.39 -16.37
N ARG A 193 15.69 -23.10 -15.69
CA ARG A 193 15.88 -24.52 -15.33
C ARG A 193 15.80 -25.41 -16.59
N LEU A 194 14.78 -25.22 -17.41
CA LEU A 194 14.60 -25.99 -18.66
C LEU A 194 15.76 -25.81 -19.62
N SER A 195 16.43 -24.65 -19.57
CA SER A 195 17.60 -24.40 -20.43
C SER A 195 18.85 -25.23 -20.08
N ASN A 196 18.92 -25.73 -18.86
CA ASN A 196 20.05 -26.49 -18.33
C ASN A 196 19.78 -28.00 -18.23
N THR A 197 18.56 -28.46 -18.61
CA THR A 197 18.23 -29.88 -18.69
C THR A 197 18.59 -30.45 -20.06
N THR A 198 19.06 -31.70 -20.09
CA THR A 198 19.30 -32.42 -21.33
C THR A 198 17.97 -32.66 -22.06
N PRO A 199 17.98 -32.77 -23.41
CA PRO A 199 16.77 -33.06 -24.19
C PRO A 199 16.02 -34.32 -23.71
N TYR A 200 16.73 -35.32 -23.18
CA TYR A 200 16.16 -36.55 -22.65
C TYR A 200 15.42 -36.37 -21.33
N GLU A 201 15.94 -35.53 -20.41
CA GLU A 201 15.26 -35.19 -19.15
C GLU A 201 14.07 -34.26 -19.37
N ALA A 202 14.11 -33.42 -20.42
CA ALA A 202 12.99 -32.56 -20.83
C ALA A 202 11.79 -33.38 -21.38
N LEU A 203 12.02 -34.60 -21.88
CA LEU A 203 11.00 -35.54 -22.37
C LEU A 203 10.27 -36.29 -21.25
N LYS A 204 10.82 -36.38 -20.05
CA LYS A 204 10.05 -36.81 -18.84
C LYS A 204 9.02 -35.73 -18.52
N ARG A 205 7.83 -35.88 -19.12
CA ARG A 205 6.69 -34.96 -19.15
C ARG A 205 6.55 -34.19 -17.83
N PRO A 206 7.06 -32.95 -17.69
CA PRO A 206 6.60 -32.10 -16.62
C PRO A 206 5.12 -31.89 -16.82
N SER A 207 4.31 -32.06 -15.78
CA SER A 207 2.87 -31.81 -15.81
C SER A 207 2.62 -30.46 -16.50
N VAL A 208 1.78 -30.43 -17.52
CA VAL A 208 1.36 -29.21 -18.26
C VAL A 208 0.97 -28.12 -17.28
N TRP A 209 0.38 -28.51 -16.16
CA TRP A 209 -0.02 -27.64 -15.06
C TRP A 209 1.13 -26.80 -14.48
N ARG A 210 2.36 -27.33 -14.43
CA ARG A 210 3.53 -26.55 -13.98
C ARG A 210 3.87 -25.38 -14.91
N HIS A 211 3.55 -25.52 -16.20
CA HIS A 211 3.81 -24.46 -17.19
C HIS A 211 2.71 -23.41 -17.22
N ILE A 212 1.49 -23.75 -16.85
CA ILE A 212 0.32 -22.87 -16.92
C ILE A 212 0.12 -22.08 -15.60
N ARG A 213 0.46 -22.66 -14.44
CA ARG A 213 0.27 -22.00 -13.14
C ARG A 213 0.88 -20.59 -13.02
N PRO A 214 2.17 -20.36 -13.39
CA PRO A 214 2.73 -19.01 -13.27
C PRO A 214 2.03 -17.98 -14.18
N PRO A 215 1.79 -18.24 -15.48
CA PRO A 215 0.97 -17.35 -16.32
C PRO A 215 -0.41 -17.06 -15.76
N LEU A 216 -1.12 -18.06 -15.22
CA LEU A 216 -2.43 -17.86 -14.59
C LEU A 216 -2.36 -16.91 -13.38
N LEU A 217 -1.38 -17.09 -12.51
CA LEU A 217 -1.15 -16.16 -11.38
C LEU A 217 -0.82 -14.74 -11.87
N GLY A 218 -0.03 -14.64 -12.95
CA GLY A 218 0.26 -13.36 -13.59
C GLY A 218 -0.98 -12.71 -14.18
N GLY A 219 -1.84 -13.50 -14.82
CA GLY A 219 -3.13 -13.08 -15.35
C GLY A 219 -4.09 -12.57 -14.26
N LEU A 220 -4.20 -13.31 -13.16
CA LEU A 220 -4.97 -12.86 -12.00
C LEU A 220 -4.42 -11.53 -11.46
N GLY A 221 -3.09 -11.37 -11.40
CA GLY A 221 -2.46 -10.11 -11.01
C GLY A 221 -2.82 -8.96 -11.95
N LEU A 222 -2.73 -9.16 -13.27
CA LEU A 222 -3.01 -8.12 -14.26
C LEU A 222 -4.50 -7.78 -14.36
N ILE A 223 -5.39 -8.79 -14.37
CA ILE A 223 -6.84 -8.58 -14.37
C ILE A 223 -7.27 -7.88 -13.08
N GLY A 224 -6.76 -8.36 -11.93
CA GLY A 224 -7.04 -7.73 -10.64
C GLY A 224 -6.56 -6.28 -10.60
N LEU A 225 -5.40 -5.98 -11.18
CA LEU A 225 -4.87 -4.62 -11.30
C LEU A 225 -5.79 -3.74 -12.17
N ALA A 226 -6.26 -4.24 -13.31
CA ALA A 226 -7.20 -3.54 -14.18
C ALA A 226 -8.52 -3.25 -13.46
N LEU A 227 -9.10 -4.26 -12.79
CA LEU A 227 -10.34 -4.12 -12.02
C LEU A 227 -10.19 -3.27 -10.74
N SER A 228 -8.96 -3.00 -10.33
CA SER A 228 -8.65 -2.12 -9.19
C SER A 228 -8.31 -0.68 -9.62
N GLY A 229 -8.76 -0.26 -10.80
CA GLY A 229 -8.60 1.12 -11.28
C GLY A 229 -7.25 1.42 -11.94
N GLN A 230 -6.48 0.39 -12.33
CA GLN A 230 -5.18 0.56 -12.99
C GLN A 230 -5.10 -0.18 -14.35
N PRO A 231 -6.08 0.02 -15.27
CA PRO A 231 -6.15 -0.75 -16.51
C PRO A 231 -4.97 -0.45 -17.45
N THR A 232 -4.55 0.80 -17.55
CA THR A 232 -3.40 1.19 -18.38
C THR A 232 -2.10 0.54 -17.92
N LEU A 233 -1.86 0.50 -16.61
CA LEU A 233 -0.70 -0.17 -16.04
C LEU A 233 -0.74 -1.67 -16.33
N ALA A 234 -1.89 -2.31 -16.14
CA ALA A 234 -2.07 -3.73 -16.43
C ALA A 234 -1.76 -4.06 -17.90
N LEU A 235 -2.22 -3.22 -18.83
CA LEU A 235 -1.97 -3.38 -20.26
C LEU A 235 -0.48 -3.22 -20.59
N ILE A 236 0.17 -2.16 -20.13
CA ILE A 236 1.59 -1.92 -20.39
C ILE A 236 2.44 -3.06 -19.82
N LEU A 237 2.17 -3.49 -18.58
CA LEU A 237 2.91 -4.60 -17.97
C LEU A 237 2.70 -5.92 -18.70
N SER A 238 1.49 -6.20 -19.19
CA SER A 238 1.20 -7.41 -19.97
C SER A 238 1.98 -7.45 -21.28
N ILE A 239 2.02 -6.33 -21.99
CA ILE A 239 2.76 -6.21 -23.26
C ILE A 239 4.27 -6.34 -23.02
N LEU A 240 4.81 -5.66 -22.00
CA LEU A 240 6.24 -5.70 -21.70
C LEU A 240 6.72 -7.10 -21.35
N VAL A 241 5.99 -7.83 -20.52
CA VAL A 241 6.38 -9.19 -20.16
C VAL A 241 6.13 -10.16 -21.32
N GLY A 242 5.03 -10.00 -22.04
CA GLY A 242 4.78 -10.79 -23.26
C GLY A 242 5.90 -10.63 -24.29
N ALA A 243 6.32 -9.41 -24.60
CA ALA A 243 7.41 -9.12 -25.51
C ALA A 243 8.77 -9.65 -24.98
N GLY A 244 9.06 -9.42 -23.68
CA GLY A 244 10.29 -9.92 -23.06
C GLY A 244 10.39 -11.44 -23.03
N LEU A 245 9.30 -12.13 -22.74
CA LEU A 245 9.23 -13.58 -22.81
C LEU A 245 9.34 -14.09 -24.25
N ALA A 246 8.67 -13.46 -25.21
CA ALA A 246 8.76 -13.82 -26.62
C ALA A 246 10.21 -13.72 -27.12
N MET A 247 10.94 -12.67 -26.81
CA MET A 247 12.36 -12.51 -27.18
C MET A 247 13.26 -13.58 -26.56
N VAL A 248 13.04 -13.93 -25.29
CA VAL A 248 13.83 -14.97 -24.59
C VAL A 248 13.52 -16.37 -25.14
N LEU A 249 12.29 -16.60 -25.56
CA LEU A 249 11.77 -17.92 -25.91
C LEU A 249 11.74 -18.19 -27.43
N ALA A 250 11.93 -17.17 -28.28
CA ALA A 250 11.94 -17.31 -29.73
C ALA A 250 12.90 -18.43 -30.21
N ASN A 251 14.04 -18.60 -29.55
CA ASN A 251 15.02 -19.63 -29.83
C ASN A 251 14.74 -21.00 -29.16
N ARG A 252 13.64 -21.15 -28.41
CA ARG A 252 13.34 -22.33 -27.58
C ARG A 252 11.86 -22.73 -27.60
N TRP A 253 11.19 -22.50 -28.73
CA TRP A 253 9.74 -22.68 -28.90
C TRP A 253 9.21 -24.05 -28.46
N GLN A 254 9.91 -25.13 -28.78
CA GLN A 254 9.41 -26.49 -28.49
C GLN A 254 9.26 -26.79 -26.97
N CYS A 255 10.18 -26.29 -26.15
CA CYS A 255 10.15 -26.52 -24.71
C CYS A 255 9.23 -25.54 -23.97
N ALA A 256 8.93 -24.40 -24.57
CA ALA A 256 8.25 -23.27 -23.91
C ALA A 256 6.84 -22.98 -24.44
N ARG A 257 6.39 -23.72 -25.49
CA ARG A 257 5.12 -23.43 -26.19
C ARG A 257 3.91 -23.24 -25.26
N HIS A 258 3.71 -24.11 -24.28
CA HIS A 258 2.58 -24.03 -23.36
C HIS A 258 2.61 -22.77 -22.51
N THR A 259 3.79 -22.37 -22.03
CA THR A 259 3.97 -21.12 -21.26
C THR A 259 3.74 -19.89 -22.14
N LEU A 260 4.21 -19.91 -23.41
CA LEU A 260 3.98 -18.82 -24.34
C LEU A 260 2.50 -18.68 -24.70
N ILE A 261 1.83 -19.79 -25.02
CA ILE A 261 0.38 -19.81 -25.29
C ILE A 261 -0.38 -19.28 -24.08
N ALA A 262 -0.04 -19.74 -22.86
CA ALA A 262 -0.70 -19.28 -21.65
C ALA A 262 -0.51 -17.77 -21.41
N TRP A 263 0.70 -17.22 -21.63
CA TRP A 263 0.92 -15.78 -21.52
C TRP A 263 0.25 -14.99 -22.65
N ALA A 264 0.21 -15.52 -23.88
CA ALA A 264 -0.54 -14.89 -24.97
C ALA A 264 -2.04 -14.81 -24.66
N LEU A 265 -2.62 -15.89 -24.11
CA LEU A 265 -4.01 -15.88 -23.63
C LEU A 265 -4.21 -14.86 -22.49
N VAL A 266 -3.29 -14.78 -21.54
CA VAL A 266 -3.34 -13.76 -20.48
C VAL A 266 -3.34 -12.35 -21.07
N VAL A 267 -2.44 -12.03 -21.99
CA VAL A 267 -2.38 -10.72 -22.67
C VAL A 267 -3.71 -10.43 -23.38
N SER A 268 -4.25 -11.41 -24.10
CA SER A 268 -5.53 -11.26 -24.82
C SER A 268 -6.71 -10.99 -23.87
N VAL A 269 -6.79 -11.76 -22.77
CA VAL A 269 -7.85 -11.59 -21.76
C VAL A 269 -7.71 -10.25 -21.04
N VAL A 270 -6.50 -9.83 -20.67
CA VAL A 270 -6.25 -8.53 -20.05
C VAL A 270 -6.65 -7.40 -21.00
N SER A 271 -6.25 -7.48 -22.28
CA SER A 271 -6.62 -6.47 -23.29
C SER A 271 -8.14 -6.39 -23.45
N LEU A 272 -8.83 -7.53 -23.53
CA LEU A 272 -10.29 -7.57 -23.59
C LEU A 272 -10.92 -6.98 -22.31
N THR A 273 -10.41 -7.33 -21.13
CA THR A 273 -10.90 -6.77 -19.86
C THR A 273 -10.75 -5.26 -19.84
N VAL A 274 -9.61 -4.75 -20.27
CA VAL A 274 -9.36 -3.30 -20.35
C VAL A 274 -10.34 -2.62 -21.32
N LEU A 275 -10.58 -3.21 -22.49
CA LEU A 275 -11.54 -2.67 -23.46
C LEU A 275 -12.99 -2.67 -22.96
N LEU A 276 -13.37 -3.64 -22.14
CA LEU A 276 -14.71 -3.75 -21.57
C LEU A 276 -14.94 -2.79 -20.39
N ILE A 277 -13.89 -2.53 -19.60
CA ILE A 277 -13.98 -1.65 -18.43
C ILE A 277 -13.96 -0.18 -18.82
N GLN A 278 -13.22 0.15 -19.87
CA GLN A 278 -13.14 1.53 -20.35
C GLN A 278 -14.25 1.82 -21.35
N PRO A 279 -15.24 2.66 -21.01
CA PRO A 279 -15.83 3.51 -22.02
C PRO A 279 -14.69 4.33 -22.64
N PRO A 280 -14.78 4.81 -23.89
CA PRO A 280 -13.71 5.57 -24.53
C PRO A 280 -13.40 6.80 -23.68
N VAL A 281 -12.56 6.60 -22.67
CA VAL A 281 -12.12 7.67 -21.78
C VAL A 281 -11.11 8.44 -22.57
N SER A 282 -11.45 9.66 -22.86
CA SER A 282 -10.51 10.72 -23.14
C SER A 282 -9.51 10.80 -21.98
N TYR A 283 -8.50 9.93 -21.97
CA TYR A 283 -7.32 10.25 -21.20
C TYR A 283 -6.74 11.51 -21.84
N PRO A 284 -6.71 12.63 -21.16
CA PRO A 284 -5.81 13.68 -21.60
C PRO A 284 -4.42 13.07 -21.43
N LEU A 285 -3.84 12.54 -22.50
CA LEU A 285 -2.41 12.36 -22.67
C LEU A 285 -1.75 13.75 -22.72
N ALA A 286 -2.13 14.63 -21.82
CA ALA A 286 -1.41 15.83 -21.51
C ALA A 286 -0.18 15.39 -20.72
N ILE A 287 0.83 14.91 -21.47
CA ILE A 287 2.20 14.85 -20.96
C ILE A 287 2.57 16.31 -20.69
N THR A 288 2.20 16.81 -19.54
CA THR A 288 2.72 18.08 -19.06
C THR A 288 4.21 17.84 -18.81
N ALA A 289 5.05 18.67 -19.38
CA ALA A 289 6.51 18.56 -19.24
C ALA A 289 6.96 18.65 -17.76
N GLU A 290 6.06 19.03 -16.86
CA GLU A 290 6.31 19.11 -15.43
C GLU A 290 5.32 18.23 -14.65
N PRO A 291 5.79 17.53 -13.60
CA PRO A 291 4.91 16.82 -12.68
C PRO A 291 3.93 17.81 -12.04
N ARG A 292 2.66 17.44 -11.91
CA ARG A 292 1.63 18.28 -11.24
C ARG A 292 2.06 18.77 -9.85
N LEU A 293 2.91 18.00 -9.18
CA LEU A 293 3.44 18.32 -7.84
C LEU A 293 4.67 19.25 -7.88
N GLY A 294 5.29 19.50 -9.04
CA GLY A 294 6.60 20.11 -9.19
C GLY A 294 7.75 19.15 -8.86
N TRP A 295 8.88 19.26 -9.56
CA TRP A 295 10.00 18.31 -9.47
C TRP A 295 10.56 18.13 -8.05
N TYR A 296 10.76 19.24 -7.30
CA TYR A 296 11.31 19.19 -5.94
C TYR A 296 10.42 18.38 -4.97
N ARG A 297 9.12 18.65 -4.97
CA ARG A 297 8.16 17.96 -4.11
C ARG A 297 8.04 16.49 -4.50
N TRP A 298 8.04 16.18 -5.80
CA TRP A 298 7.99 14.83 -6.33
C TRP A 298 9.22 14.02 -5.90
N PHE A 299 10.46 14.55 -6.04
CA PHE A 299 11.68 13.87 -5.58
C PHE A 299 11.70 13.68 -4.06
N LYS A 300 11.28 14.68 -3.30
CA LYS A 300 11.15 14.58 -1.85
C LYS A 300 10.15 13.48 -1.45
N LEU A 301 8.99 13.43 -2.12
CA LEU A 301 7.98 12.40 -1.90
C LEU A 301 8.55 11.00 -2.18
N ILE A 302 9.15 10.78 -3.36
CA ILE A 302 9.76 9.49 -3.70
C ILE A 302 10.75 9.04 -2.62
N LEU A 303 11.66 9.91 -2.21
CA LEU A 303 12.70 9.57 -1.25
C LEU A 303 12.13 9.12 0.09
N TRP A 304 11.17 9.87 0.64
CA TRP A 304 10.57 9.56 1.95
C TRP A 304 9.60 8.38 1.88
N PHE A 305 8.76 8.37 0.87
CA PHE A 305 7.72 7.37 0.72
C PHE A 305 8.29 5.96 0.51
N THR A 306 9.33 5.86 -0.31
CA THR A 306 9.93 4.56 -0.66
C THR A 306 11.13 4.19 0.21
N TRP A 307 11.47 5.00 1.22
CA TRP A 307 12.58 4.68 2.12
C TRP A 307 12.30 3.36 2.87
N PRO A 308 13.28 2.38 2.99
CA PRO A 308 14.68 2.45 2.53
C PRO A 308 14.91 1.84 1.13
N ALA A 309 13.86 1.46 0.40
CA ALA A 309 13.98 0.70 -0.84
C ALA A 309 14.65 1.50 -1.98
N LEU A 310 14.35 2.80 -2.15
CA LEU A 310 14.90 3.58 -3.27
C LEU A 310 16.44 3.69 -3.24
N PRO A 311 17.09 4.14 -2.15
CA PRO A 311 18.54 4.22 -2.13
C PRO A 311 19.22 2.85 -2.33
N LEU A 312 18.62 1.77 -1.82
CA LEU A 312 19.09 0.41 -2.06
C LEU A 312 18.90 -0.02 -3.52
N ALA A 313 17.78 0.32 -4.14
CA ALA A 313 17.53 0.01 -5.55
C ALA A 313 18.52 0.75 -6.47
N LEU A 314 18.78 2.02 -6.22
CA LEU A 314 19.79 2.79 -6.96
C LEU A 314 21.19 2.19 -6.77
N TRP A 315 21.53 1.75 -5.55
CA TRP A 315 22.78 1.04 -5.29
C TRP A 315 22.84 -0.29 -6.05
N ALA A 316 21.74 -1.06 -6.09
CA ALA A 316 21.67 -2.29 -6.87
C ALA A 316 21.92 -2.02 -8.36
N LEU A 317 21.25 -1.04 -8.96
CA LEU A 317 21.45 -0.65 -10.37
C LEU A 317 22.90 -0.27 -10.64
N TRP A 318 23.55 0.48 -9.74
CA TRP A 318 24.96 0.84 -9.88
C TRP A 318 25.89 -0.37 -9.83
N GLN A 319 25.72 -1.28 -8.86
CA GLN A 319 26.58 -2.43 -8.69
C GLN A 319 26.41 -3.46 -9.82
N TRP A 320 25.16 -3.64 -10.28
CA TRP A 320 24.82 -4.58 -11.34
C TRP A 320 24.81 -3.94 -12.74
N ARG A 321 25.31 -2.73 -12.93
CA ARG A 321 25.28 -1.98 -14.22
C ARG A 321 25.85 -2.74 -15.42
N ARG A 322 26.82 -3.64 -15.21
CA ARG A 322 27.37 -4.50 -16.27
C ARG A 322 26.45 -5.68 -16.64
N GLN A 323 25.45 -5.94 -15.82
CA GLN A 323 24.47 -7.03 -15.95
C GLN A 323 23.02 -6.53 -15.98
N TRP A 324 22.80 -5.28 -16.36
CA TRP A 324 21.48 -4.64 -16.34
C TRP A 324 20.41 -5.38 -17.18
N ARG A 325 20.83 -6.15 -18.23
CA ARG A 325 19.95 -6.98 -19.07
C ARG A 325 19.59 -8.32 -18.42
N THR A 326 20.12 -8.65 -17.27
CA THR A 326 19.79 -9.91 -16.62
C THR A 326 18.41 -9.82 -15.96
N PRO A 327 17.57 -10.88 -16.03
CA PRO A 327 16.17 -10.79 -15.62
C PRO A 327 15.95 -10.34 -14.18
N HIS A 328 16.87 -10.67 -13.26
CA HIS A 328 16.74 -10.27 -11.84
C HIS A 328 16.94 -8.78 -11.61
N ILE A 329 17.52 -8.05 -12.56
CA ILE A 329 17.61 -6.58 -12.55
C ILE A 329 16.62 -5.98 -13.54
N ALA A 330 16.56 -6.50 -14.79
CA ALA A 330 15.76 -5.93 -15.87
C ALA A 330 14.25 -5.93 -15.57
N LEU A 331 13.71 -7.05 -15.05
CA LEU A 331 12.28 -7.16 -14.76
C LEU A 331 11.81 -6.14 -13.71
N PRO A 332 12.38 -6.13 -12.49
CA PRO A 332 11.93 -5.15 -11.49
C PRO A 332 12.24 -3.71 -11.91
N ALA A 333 13.37 -3.45 -12.59
CA ALA A 333 13.68 -2.10 -13.07
C ALA A 333 12.66 -1.61 -14.11
N ALA A 334 12.24 -2.45 -15.06
CA ALA A 334 11.21 -2.10 -16.04
C ALA A 334 9.87 -1.76 -15.37
N VAL A 335 9.43 -2.57 -14.40
CA VAL A 335 8.20 -2.29 -13.64
C VAL A 335 8.31 -1.00 -12.86
N VAL A 336 9.46 -0.73 -12.20
CA VAL A 336 9.70 0.53 -11.48
C VAL A 336 9.61 1.72 -12.43
N VAL A 337 10.24 1.65 -13.60
CA VAL A 337 10.20 2.74 -14.58
C VAL A 337 8.76 3.03 -15.02
N VAL A 338 8.00 1.99 -15.39
CA VAL A 338 6.60 2.15 -15.85
C VAL A 338 5.74 2.76 -14.75
N THR A 339 5.84 2.25 -13.54
CA THR A 339 5.03 2.75 -12.40
C THR A 339 5.43 4.17 -12.00
N LEU A 340 6.72 4.53 -12.02
CA LEU A 340 7.17 5.89 -11.74
C LEU A 340 6.78 6.89 -12.85
N VAL A 341 6.81 6.48 -14.12
CA VAL A 341 6.29 7.32 -15.22
C VAL A 341 4.80 7.57 -15.03
N GLN A 342 4.03 6.55 -14.62
CA GLN A 342 2.62 6.72 -14.32
C GLN A 342 2.38 7.71 -13.17
N THR A 343 3.23 7.74 -12.13
CA THR A 343 3.09 8.72 -11.03
C THR A 343 3.27 10.17 -11.47
N LEU A 344 4.01 10.44 -12.53
CA LEU A 344 4.17 11.78 -13.09
C LEU A 344 2.86 12.29 -13.72
N MET A 345 2.05 11.37 -14.23
CA MET A 345 0.80 11.67 -14.93
C MET A 345 -0.44 11.59 -14.01
N ALA A 346 -0.28 11.03 -12.81
CA ALA A 346 -1.38 10.81 -11.88
C ALA A 346 -1.88 12.10 -11.22
N SER A 347 -3.19 12.15 -10.92
CA SER A 347 -3.79 13.21 -10.11
C SER A 347 -3.29 13.19 -8.66
N ASP A 348 -3.13 11.99 -8.08
CA ASP A 348 -2.50 11.78 -6.79
C ASP A 348 -1.22 10.93 -6.93
N PRO A 349 -0.03 11.58 -7.05
CA PRO A 349 1.23 10.90 -7.16
C PRO A 349 1.57 10.02 -5.94
N THR A 350 1.08 10.36 -4.75
CA THR A 350 1.37 9.61 -3.51
C THR A 350 0.74 8.23 -3.56
N ARG A 351 -0.53 8.15 -3.97
CA ARG A 351 -1.26 6.89 -4.11
C ARG A 351 -0.73 6.03 -5.25
N THR A 352 -0.44 6.63 -6.39
CA THR A 352 0.07 5.87 -7.54
C THR A 352 1.48 5.31 -7.27
N MET A 353 2.30 6.01 -6.47
CA MET A 353 3.67 5.60 -6.16
C MET A 353 3.75 4.28 -5.37
N ILE A 354 2.73 3.93 -4.59
CA ILE A 354 2.74 2.69 -3.82
C ILE A 354 2.82 1.45 -4.73
N LEU A 355 2.31 1.56 -5.96
CA LEU A 355 2.35 0.47 -6.96
C LEU A 355 3.79 0.12 -7.39
N ALA A 356 4.73 1.07 -7.25
CA ALA A 356 6.13 0.83 -7.54
C ALA A 356 6.83 0.02 -6.44
N LEU A 357 6.33 0.02 -5.21
CA LEU A 357 7.02 -0.57 -4.05
C LEU A 357 7.38 -2.05 -4.22
N PRO A 358 6.50 -2.95 -4.70
CA PRO A 358 6.86 -4.36 -4.86
C PRO A 358 8.08 -4.55 -5.76
N ALA A 359 8.11 -3.88 -6.92
CA ALA A 359 9.21 -3.95 -7.87
C ALA A 359 10.49 -3.30 -7.32
N LEU A 360 10.34 -2.14 -6.68
CA LEU A 360 11.44 -1.39 -6.09
C LEU A 360 12.14 -2.19 -4.98
N VAL A 361 11.37 -2.88 -4.14
CA VAL A 361 11.89 -3.76 -3.08
C VAL A 361 12.58 -4.99 -3.65
N VAL A 362 12.02 -5.60 -4.70
CA VAL A 362 12.68 -6.70 -5.40
C VAL A 362 14.05 -6.27 -5.90
N LEU A 363 14.15 -5.09 -6.54
CA LEU A 363 15.40 -4.53 -7.03
C LEU A 363 16.35 -4.19 -5.88
N ALA A 364 15.86 -3.52 -4.84
CA ALA A 364 16.62 -3.11 -3.65
C ALA A 364 17.28 -4.29 -2.94
N THR A 365 16.62 -5.45 -2.93
CA THR A 365 17.15 -6.64 -2.28
C THR A 365 18.49 -7.08 -2.87
N PHE A 366 18.71 -6.90 -4.18
CA PHE A 366 19.97 -7.24 -4.85
C PHE A 366 21.13 -6.27 -4.51
N ALA A 367 20.87 -5.19 -3.77
CA ALA A 367 21.92 -4.38 -3.18
C ALA A 367 22.61 -5.08 -2.01
N LEU A 368 21.85 -5.81 -1.18
CA LEU A 368 22.32 -6.31 0.12
C LEU A 368 23.59 -7.16 0.06
N PRO A 369 23.76 -8.12 -0.87
CA PRO A 369 25.00 -8.92 -0.96
C PRO A 369 26.20 -8.11 -1.43
N THR A 370 26.02 -6.85 -1.84
CA THR A 370 27.09 -5.95 -2.32
C THR A 370 27.41 -4.83 -1.33
N LEU A 371 26.67 -4.72 -0.21
CA LEU A 371 26.87 -3.68 0.77
C LEU A 371 28.18 -3.85 1.55
N LYS A 372 28.92 -2.75 1.68
CA LYS A 372 30.12 -2.70 2.54
C LYS A 372 29.69 -2.60 4.01
N ARG A 373 30.51 -3.11 4.92
CA ARG A 373 30.26 -3.04 6.38
C ARG A 373 29.91 -1.64 6.89
N ARG A 374 30.58 -0.60 6.38
CA ARG A 374 30.31 0.78 6.78
C ARG A 374 28.88 1.23 6.42
N VAL A 375 28.42 0.87 5.22
CA VAL A 375 27.05 1.21 4.77
C VAL A 375 26.01 0.45 5.59
N THR A 376 26.25 -0.83 5.88
CA THR A 376 25.36 -1.62 6.74
C THR A 376 25.27 -1.00 8.15
N ALA A 377 26.40 -0.59 8.73
CA ALA A 377 26.41 0.06 10.03
C ALA A 377 25.65 1.42 10.01
N LEU A 378 25.80 2.20 8.93
CA LEU A 378 25.05 3.46 8.77
C LEU A 378 23.54 3.22 8.73
N ILE A 379 23.07 2.20 8.01
CA ILE A 379 21.66 1.82 7.96
C ILE A 379 21.15 1.42 9.36
N ASP A 380 21.91 0.60 10.09
CA ASP A 380 21.55 0.20 11.44
C ASP A 380 21.46 1.39 12.41
N TRP A 381 22.46 2.29 12.39
CA TRP A 381 22.47 3.48 13.24
C TRP A 381 21.33 4.44 12.91
N PHE A 382 21.07 4.66 11.61
CA PHE A 382 19.95 5.48 11.18
C PHE A 382 18.63 4.88 11.68
N ALA A 383 18.39 3.58 11.45
CA ALA A 383 17.17 2.91 11.88
C ALA A 383 17.00 2.96 13.40
N LEU A 384 18.07 2.72 14.16
CA LEU A 384 18.05 2.78 15.62
C LEU A 384 17.67 4.17 16.12
N LEU A 385 18.35 5.23 15.64
CA LEU A 385 18.10 6.60 16.10
C LEU A 385 16.72 7.11 15.66
N PHE A 386 16.37 6.88 14.39
CA PHE A 386 15.10 7.35 13.83
C PHE A 386 13.89 6.70 14.51
N PHE A 387 13.85 5.37 14.57
CA PHE A 387 12.70 4.68 15.14
C PHE A 387 12.63 4.79 16.67
N THR A 388 13.78 4.76 17.37
CA THR A 388 13.77 4.99 18.82
C THR A 388 13.33 6.42 19.15
N GLY A 389 13.85 7.41 18.44
CA GLY A 389 13.42 8.81 18.61
C GLY A 389 11.93 9.00 18.32
N SER A 390 11.43 8.39 17.22
CA SER A 390 10.00 8.40 16.88
C SER A 390 9.14 7.72 17.96
N GLY A 391 9.57 6.55 18.45
CA GLY A 391 8.86 5.84 19.52
C GLY A 391 8.84 6.61 20.84
N VAL A 392 9.94 7.25 21.22
CA VAL A 392 9.98 8.15 22.39
C VAL A 392 9.01 9.31 22.21
N LEU A 393 8.98 9.93 21.04
CA LEU A 393 8.02 11.01 20.73
C LEU A 393 6.57 10.54 20.88
N ILE A 394 6.24 9.34 20.37
CA ILE A 394 4.90 8.76 20.49
C ILE A 394 4.53 8.58 21.98
N TRP A 395 5.43 8.03 22.79
CA TRP A 395 5.21 7.85 24.22
C TRP A 395 5.05 9.18 24.97
N VAL A 396 5.87 10.19 24.67
CA VAL A 396 5.81 11.52 25.29
C VAL A 396 4.47 12.19 24.99
N ILE A 397 4.00 12.15 23.74
CA ILE A 397 2.71 12.74 23.37
C ILE A 397 1.55 11.97 24.01
N TRP A 398 1.61 10.64 24.06
CA TRP A 398 0.61 9.84 24.76
C TRP A 398 0.55 10.18 26.26
N LEU A 399 1.69 10.31 26.93
CA LEU A 399 1.77 10.71 28.33
C LEU A 399 1.18 12.12 28.52
N ALA A 400 1.57 13.08 27.67
CA ALA A 400 1.05 14.43 27.72
C ALA A 400 -0.48 14.50 27.53
N MET A 401 -1.03 13.63 26.68
CA MET A 401 -2.46 13.54 26.40
C MET A 401 -3.27 13.06 27.62
N HIS A 402 -2.71 12.15 28.45
CA HIS A 402 -3.42 11.56 29.59
C HIS A 402 -3.10 12.24 30.94
N THR A 403 -1.91 12.83 31.09
CA THR A 403 -1.47 13.39 32.39
C THR A 403 -1.32 14.91 32.38
N GLY A 404 -1.38 15.55 31.19
CA GLY A 404 -1.07 16.97 31.05
C GLY A 404 0.43 17.32 31.15
N PHE A 405 1.31 16.31 31.30
CA PHE A 405 2.76 16.51 31.38
C PHE A 405 3.48 15.70 30.27
N PRO A 406 4.44 16.30 29.56
CA PRO A 406 4.95 17.70 29.63
C PRO A 406 3.91 18.74 29.12
N ALA A 407 3.91 19.91 29.74
CA ALA A 407 2.89 20.94 29.52
C ALA A 407 2.82 21.45 28.06
N GLN A 408 3.96 21.60 27.39
CA GLN A 408 4.00 22.11 26.03
C GLN A 408 3.34 21.16 25.00
N PRO A 409 3.67 19.85 24.94
CA PRO A 409 2.92 18.89 24.14
C PRO A 409 1.43 18.82 24.50
N ALA A 410 1.06 18.86 25.79
CA ALA A 410 -0.32 18.84 26.24
C ALA A 410 -1.11 20.05 25.71
N ALA A 411 -0.56 21.26 25.83
CA ALA A 411 -1.16 22.49 25.30
C ALA A 411 -1.30 22.44 23.77
N ASN A 412 -0.33 21.86 23.05
CA ASN A 412 -0.42 21.67 21.61
C ASN A 412 -1.55 20.70 21.23
N ILE A 413 -1.73 19.61 21.96
CA ILE A 413 -2.82 18.66 21.74
C ILE A 413 -4.17 19.34 21.97
N ALA A 414 -4.34 20.03 23.10
CA ALA A 414 -5.57 20.75 23.42
C ALA A 414 -5.94 21.79 22.36
N ARG A 415 -4.94 22.45 21.76
CA ARG A 415 -5.15 23.39 20.65
C ARG A 415 -5.50 22.74 19.33
N LEU A 416 -4.90 21.56 19.03
CA LEU A 416 -5.06 20.85 17.75
C LEU A 416 -6.27 19.92 17.73
N ALA A 417 -6.69 19.44 18.89
CA ALA A 417 -7.81 18.54 19.07
C ALA A 417 -8.66 18.98 20.28
N PRO A 418 -9.27 20.19 20.23
CA PRO A 418 -10.21 20.61 21.26
C PRO A 418 -11.37 19.61 21.28
N ASN A 419 -11.96 19.40 22.42
CA ASN A 419 -13.02 18.40 22.66
C ASN A 419 -12.55 16.92 22.60
N LEU A 420 -11.27 16.64 22.40
CA LEU A 420 -10.74 15.30 22.58
C LEU A 420 -10.58 15.01 24.08
N ALA A 421 -11.43 14.14 24.61
CA ALA A 421 -11.27 13.55 25.94
C ALA A 421 -10.76 12.11 25.78
N PRO A 422 -9.44 11.87 25.81
CA PRO A 422 -8.90 10.53 25.60
C PRO A 422 -9.18 9.68 26.85
N GLU A 423 -9.96 8.62 26.66
CA GLU A 423 -10.16 7.61 27.70
C GLU A 423 -8.93 6.70 27.79
N PHE A 424 -8.48 6.42 29.00
CA PHE A 424 -7.40 5.47 29.21
C PHE A 424 -7.87 4.05 28.90
N SER A 425 -7.18 3.37 28.00
CA SER A 425 -7.43 1.97 27.67
C SER A 425 -6.22 1.11 28.03
N ALA A 426 -6.42 0.15 28.92
CA ALA A 426 -5.36 -0.72 29.41
C ALA A 426 -4.81 -1.67 28.34
N ILE A 427 -5.68 -2.23 27.47
CA ILE A 427 -5.28 -3.22 26.46
C ILE A 427 -4.30 -2.63 25.44
N PRO A 428 -4.58 -1.51 24.75
CA PRO A 428 -3.62 -0.87 23.85
C PRO A 428 -2.31 -0.50 24.54
N THR A 429 -2.38 -0.03 25.79
CA THR A 429 -1.19 0.36 26.57
C THR A 429 -0.30 -0.85 26.87
N ILE A 430 -0.87 -1.97 27.29
CA ILE A 430 -0.12 -3.23 27.53
C ILE A 430 0.51 -3.71 26.22
N VAL A 431 -0.22 -3.69 25.11
CA VAL A 431 0.32 -4.09 23.80
C VAL A 431 1.49 -3.18 23.39
N ALA A 432 1.38 -1.87 23.60
CA ALA A 432 2.45 -0.91 23.32
C ALA A 432 3.69 -1.15 24.20
N LEU A 433 3.51 -1.47 25.49
CA LEU A 433 4.61 -1.82 26.40
C LEU A 433 5.32 -3.10 25.98
N ILE A 434 4.56 -4.14 25.63
CA ILE A 434 5.13 -5.40 25.10
C ILE A 434 5.91 -5.13 23.81
N GLY A 435 5.34 -4.36 22.87
CA GLY A 435 6.01 -3.96 21.63
C GLY A 435 7.31 -3.20 21.90
N THR A 436 7.32 -2.30 22.88
CA THR A 436 8.52 -1.55 23.28
C THR A 436 9.58 -2.47 23.92
N ALA A 437 9.17 -3.41 24.75
CA ALA A 437 10.09 -4.41 25.31
C ALA A 437 10.72 -5.29 24.21
N ILE A 438 9.94 -5.71 23.23
CA ILE A 438 10.41 -6.45 22.06
C ILE A 438 11.41 -5.60 21.24
N TRP A 439 11.13 -4.31 21.02
CA TRP A 439 12.05 -3.39 20.34
C TRP A 439 13.39 -3.28 21.05
N ILE A 440 13.39 -3.08 22.37
CA ILE A 440 14.61 -3.03 23.18
C ILE A 440 15.39 -4.35 23.11
N ALA A 441 14.68 -5.48 23.19
CA ALA A 441 15.28 -6.80 23.05
C ALA A 441 15.91 -6.99 21.65
N LEU A 442 15.25 -6.52 20.60
CA LEU A 442 15.73 -6.57 19.21
C LEU A 442 17.02 -5.75 19.04
N ILE A 443 17.07 -4.53 19.59
CA ILE A 443 18.27 -3.68 19.58
C ILE A 443 19.41 -4.42 20.28
N ARG A 444 19.20 -4.93 21.51
CA ARG A 444 20.21 -5.66 22.27
C ARG A 444 20.72 -6.89 21.53
N TRP A 445 19.81 -7.66 20.93
CA TRP A 445 20.17 -8.82 20.10
C TRP A 445 20.99 -8.40 18.88
N ARG A 446 20.58 -7.33 18.19
CA ARG A 446 21.26 -6.84 16.97
C ARG A 446 22.67 -6.34 17.27
N THR A 447 22.87 -5.60 18.35
CA THR A 447 24.17 -5.04 18.75
C THR A 447 25.15 -6.10 19.26
N ARG A 448 24.66 -7.12 19.97
CA ARG A 448 25.50 -8.22 20.48
C ARG A 448 25.86 -9.29 19.44
N SER A 449 25.05 -9.44 18.40
CA SER A 449 25.21 -10.52 17.44
C SER A 449 26.25 -10.19 16.36
N VAL A 450 27.41 -10.85 16.41
CA VAL A 450 28.51 -10.72 15.44
C VAL A 450 28.30 -11.57 14.17
N LYS A 451 27.41 -12.56 14.22
CA LYS A 451 27.21 -13.54 13.14
C LYS A 451 26.71 -12.88 11.86
N PRO A 452 27.37 -13.08 10.69
CA PRO A 452 26.94 -12.45 9.44
C PRO A 452 25.61 -13.05 8.96
N ALA A 453 24.71 -12.19 8.45
CA ALA A 453 23.54 -12.60 7.69
C ALA A 453 23.14 -11.47 6.72
N ILE A 454 22.74 -11.81 5.49
CA ILE A 454 22.37 -10.83 4.43
C ILE A 454 21.25 -9.91 4.89
N TRP A 455 20.20 -10.47 5.47
CA TRP A 455 18.99 -9.75 5.91
C TRP A 455 19.20 -8.90 7.18
N LYS A 456 20.32 -9.07 7.88
CA LYS A 456 20.55 -8.50 9.22
C LYS A 456 20.57 -6.98 9.24
N SER A 457 21.01 -6.34 8.14
CA SER A 457 21.00 -4.88 7.97
C SER A 457 19.59 -4.28 7.89
N MET A 458 18.58 -5.09 7.58
CA MET A 458 17.20 -4.62 7.44
C MET A 458 16.33 -4.91 8.67
N VAL A 459 16.84 -5.64 9.66
CA VAL A 459 16.05 -6.05 10.84
C VAL A 459 15.62 -4.86 11.69
N LEU A 460 16.52 -3.89 11.92
CA LEU A 460 16.17 -2.69 12.69
C LEU A 460 15.22 -1.77 11.91
N SER A 461 15.38 -1.66 10.59
CA SER A 461 14.47 -0.88 9.75
C SER A 461 13.06 -1.49 9.75
N ALA A 462 12.93 -2.80 9.52
CA ALA A 462 11.64 -3.48 9.55
C ALA A 462 11.02 -3.51 10.94
N GLY A 463 11.79 -3.93 11.95
CA GLY A 463 11.30 -4.01 13.34
C GLY A 463 10.92 -2.65 13.90
N GLY A 464 11.68 -1.60 13.59
CA GLY A 464 11.39 -0.22 13.99
C GLY A 464 10.13 0.33 13.32
N SER A 465 9.96 0.07 12.00
CA SER A 465 8.75 0.45 11.27
C SER A 465 7.50 -0.23 11.87
N VAL A 466 7.57 -1.55 12.09
CA VAL A 466 6.46 -2.33 12.69
C VAL A 466 6.17 -1.85 14.11
N TRP A 467 7.20 -1.60 14.92
CA TRP A 467 7.03 -1.10 16.28
C TRP A 467 6.41 0.30 16.33
N CYS A 468 6.94 1.25 15.55
CA CYS A 468 6.36 2.60 15.50
C CYS A 468 4.92 2.58 14.98
N TRP A 469 4.63 1.73 13.98
CA TRP A 469 3.27 1.54 13.49
C TRP A 469 2.33 0.98 14.56
N LEU A 470 2.80 -0.03 15.32
CA LEU A 470 2.08 -0.57 16.47
C LEU A 470 1.79 0.51 17.51
N LEU A 471 2.78 1.34 17.87
CA LEU A 471 2.58 2.44 18.82
C LEU A 471 1.57 3.47 18.31
N LEU A 472 1.64 3.86 17.04
CA LEU A 472 0.69 4.80 16.43
C LEU A 472 -0.74 4.26 16.47
N THR A 473 -0.93 2.99 16.11
CA THR A 473 -2.25 2.35 16.03
C THR A 473 -2.79 1.86 17.37
N THR A 474 -2.02 1.96 18.45
CA THR A 474 -2.47 1.67 19.81
C THR A 474 -2.59 2.94 20.65
N LEU A 475 -1.50 3.68 20.81
CA LEU A 475 -1.44 4.84 21.72
C LEU A 475 -2.04 6.10 21.13
N TRP A 476 -1.83 6.35 19.82
CA TRP A 476 -2.33 7.56 19.17
C TRP A 476 -3.64 7.35 18.41
N LEU A 477 -4.21 6.14 18.42
CA LEU A 477 -5.41 5.84 17.67
C LEU A 477 -6.58 6.80 17.94
N PRO A 478 -6.89 7.19 19.21
CA PRO A 478 -7.94 8.18 19.49
C PRO A 478 -7.65 9.54 18.86
N LEU A 479 -6.40 10.01 18.96
CA LEU A 479 -5.97 11.27 18.36
C LEU A 479 -6.01 11.21 16.83
N LEU A 480 -5.55 10.11 16.23
CA LEU A 480 -5.57 9.90 14.79
C LEU A 480 -7.00 9.78 14.24
N ASN A 481 -7.89 9.07 14.93
CA ASN A 481 -9.31 9.00 14.55
C ASN A 481 -9.96 10.38 14.62
N HIS A 482 -9.69 11.16 15.68
CA HIS A 482 -10.22 12.53 15.80
C HIS A 482 -9.73 13.45 14.67
N GLY A 483 -8.44 13.37 14.31
CA GLY A 483 -7.84 14.24 13.30
C GLY A 483 -8.02 13.78 11.85
N LEU A 484 -8.08 12.48 11.59
CA LEU A 484 -8.09 11.91 10.25
C LEU A 484 -9.45 11.38 9.80
N SER A 485 -10.40 11.10 10.72
CA SER A 485 -11.75 10.68 10.37
C SER A 485 -12.70 11.89 10.23
N TYR A 486 -13.73 11.72 9.42
CA TYR A 486 -14.89 12.63 9.38
C TYR A 486 -15.97 12.27 10.40
N GLY A 487 -15.77 11.21 11.20
CA GLY A 487 -16.71 10.78 12.23
C GLY A 487 -17.05 11.87 13.26
N PRO A 488 -16.06 12.57 13.87
CA PRO A 488 -16.32 13.67 14.79
C PRO A 488 -17.20 14.77 14.17
N LEU A 489 -16.87 15.21 12.96
CA LEU A 489 -17.64 16.19 12.21
C LEU A 489 -19.09 15.72 11.96
N ALA A 490 -19.27 14.48 11.54
CA ALA A 490 -20.60 13.93 11.27
C ALA A 490 -21.45 13.80 12.54
N ARG A 491 -20.81 13.52 13.70
CA ARG A 491 -21.49 13.50 15.00
C ARG A 491 -21.93 14.90 15.43
N GLU A 492 -21.09 15.94 15.26
CA GLU A 492 -21.47 17.33 15.53
C GLU A 492 -22.64 17.78 14.63
N VAL A 493 -22.62 17.43 13.33
CA VAL A 493 -23.77 17.71 12.43
C VAL A 493 -25.02 16.98 12.90
N ARG A 494 -24.90 15.69 13.28
CA ARG A 494 -26.03 14.90 13.80
C ARG A 494 -26.69 15.57 15.01
N ASP A 495 -25.89 16.15 15.90
CA ASP A 495 -26.40 16.78 17.13
C ASP A 495 -27.10 18.13 16.84
N MET A 496 -26.90 18.70 15.64
CA MET A 496 -27.56 19.93 15.17
C MET A 496 -28.82 19.68 14.34
N VAL A 497 -28.96 18.47 13.75
CA VAL A 497 -30.10 18.15 12.85
C VAL A 497 -31.06 17.19 13.56
N GLU A 498 -32.35 17.29 13.23
CA GLU A 498 -33.36 16.37 13.78
C GLU A 498 -33.24 14.99 13.15
N SER A 499 -33.58 13.96 13.91
CA SER A 499 -33.50 12.58 13.43
C SER A 499 -34.53 12.32 12.33
N LYS A 500 -34.14 11.59 11.29
CA LYS A 500 -34.96 11.18 10.13
C LYS A 500 -35.40 12.29 9.19
N THR A 501 -34.76 13.45 9.22
CA THR A 501 -35.03 14.56 8.30
C THR A 501 -34.30 14.42 6.97
N CYS A 502 -34.74 15.17 5.95
CA CYS A 502 -34.05 15.29 4.68
C CYS A 502 -32.96 16.35 4.78
N ILE A 503 -31.76 16.02 4.30
CA ILE A 503 -30.60 16.91 4.28
C ILE A 503 -30.11 17.03 2.86
N THR A 504 -30.06 18.23 2.31
CA THR A 504 -29.37 18.51 1.05
C THR A 504 -27.95 19.01 1.33
N SER A 505 -27.04 18.80 0.39
CA SER A 505 -25.64 19.21 0.57
C SER A 505 -25.06 19.83 -0.70
N LEU A 506 -24.19 20.84 -0.52
CA LEU A 506 -23.47 21.52 -1.60
C LEU A 506 -21.98 21.56 -1.31
N GLY A 507 -21.20 21.09 -2.29
CA GLY A 507 -19.74 21.14 -2.25
C GLY A 507 -19.10 20.20 -1.23
N LEU A 508 -19.82 19.24 -0.63
CA LEU A 508 -19.26 18.23 0.23
C LEU A 508 -18.53 17.16 -0.57
N SER A 509 -17.36 16.75 -0.08
CA SER A 509 -16.63 15.62 -0.67
C SER A 509 -17.35 14.29 -0.43
N GLN A 510 -17.09 13.30 -1.28
CA GLN A 510 -17.65 11.95 -1.12
C GLN A 510 -17.30 11.31 0.23
N SER A 511 -16.12 11.62 0.77
CA SER A 511 -15.69 11.17 2.09
C SER A 511 -16.53 11.76 3.21
N GLN A 512 -16.88 13.05 3.12
CA GLN A 512 -17.77 13.73 4.08
C GLN A 512 -19.19 13.18 3.97
N LEU A 513 -19.70 12.99 2.75
CA LEU A 513 -21.01 12.37 2.51
C LEU A 513 -21.09 10.95 3.05
N SER A 514 -20.04 10.15 2.88
CA SER A 514 -19.94 8.81 3.47
C SER A 514 -20.03 8.82 5.00
N ALA A 515 -19.31 9.73 5.65
CA ALA A 515 -19.36 9.85 7.11
C ALA A 515 -20.74 10.30 7.60
N LEU A 516 -21.36 11.27 6.91
CA LEU A 516 -22.73 11.70 7.22
C LEU A 516 -23.72 10.55 7.05
N GLN A 517 -23.66 9.79 5.95
CA GLN A 517 -24.52 8.63 5.72
C GLN A 517 -24.39 7.57 6.83
N THR A 518 -23.21 7.44 7.42
CA THR A 518 -22.95 6.46 8.49
C THR A 518 -23.45 6.92 9.85
N HIS A 519 -23.38 8.23 10.14
CA HIS A 519 -23.62 8.77 11.49
C HIS A 519 -24.93 9.55 11.65
N VAL A 520 -25.49 10.04 10.55
CA VAL A 520 -26.72 10.84 10.57
C VAL A 520 -27.89 9.99 10.06
N ALA A 521 -28.90 9.84 10.89
CA ALA A 521 -30.12 9.12 10.53
C ALA A 521 -31.04 10.05 9.72
N GLY A 522 -30.92 10.01 8.38
CA GLY A 522 -31.73 10.84 7.48
C GLY A 522 -31.46 10.52 6.01
N ARG A 523 -32.27 11.11 5.13
CA ARG A 523 -32.06 11.05 3.69
C ARG A 523 -31.10 12.17 3.27
N ILE A 524 -29.94 11.83 2.74
CA ILE A 524 -28.99 12.80 2.19
C ILE A 524 -29.15 12.88 0.68
N VAL A 525 -29.34 14.08 0.16
CA VAL A 525 -29.49 14.40 -1.27
C VAL A 525 -28.35 15.36 -1.66
N PRO A 526 -27.29 14.86 -2.32
CA PRO A 526 -26.17 15.72 -2.69
C PRO A 526 -26.50 16.60 -3.91
N GLU A 527 -25.89 17.78 -3.97
CA GLU A 527 -25.85 18.70 -5.12
C GLU A 527 -27.20 19.21 -5.64
N GLN A 528 -28.25 19.21 -4.82
CA GLN A 528 -29.57 19.72 -5.17
C GLN A 528 -30.00 20.82 -4.19
N THR A 529 -29.97 22.08 -4.61
CA THR A 529 -30.48 23.23 -3.83
C THR A 529 -32.00 23.25 -3.70
N ASP A 530 -32.69 22.75 -4.73
CA ASP A 530 -34.15 22.82 -4.81
C ASP A 530 -34.86 21.59 -4.22
N ALA A 531 -34.09 20.68 -3.64
CA ALA A 531 -34.68 19.53 -2.97
C ALA A 531 -35.57 20.01 -1.80
N PRO A 532 -36.76 19.42 -1.61
CA PRO A 532 -37.65 19.74 -0.49
C PRO A 532 -37.12 19.12 0.80
N CYS A 533 -35.92 19.54 1.23
CA CYS A 533 -35.25 19.08 2.43
C CYS A 533 -35.28 20.14 3.53
N ASP A 534 -35.25 19.68 4.78
CA ASP A 534 -35.35 20.53 5.97
C ASP A 534 -34.03 21.22 6.32
N TYR A 535 -32.92 20.57 5.93
CA TYR A 535 -31.56 21.07 6.22
C TYR A 535 -30.71 21.14 4.95
N LEU A 536 -29.84 22.16 4.92
CA LEU A 536 -28.81 22.35 3.89
C LEU A 536 -27.43 22.37 4.56
N LEU A 537 -26.52 21.52 4.08
CA LEU A 537 -25.11 21.54 4.45
C LEU A 537 -24.29 22.14 3.31
N MET A 538 -23.51 23.17 3.61
CA MET A 538 -22.67 23.83 2.62
C MET A 538 -21.24 23.96 3.09
N THR A 539 -20.26 23.58 2.26
CA THR A 539 -18.84 23.83 2.56
C THR A 539 -18.43 25.19 2.03
N SER A 540 -17.59 25.90 2.79
CA SER A 540 -16.91 27.10 2.31
C SER A 540 -15.46 27.09 2.74
N ASP A 541 -14.59 27.67 1.90
CA ASP A 541 -13.21 27.92 2.27
C ASP A 541 -13.13 29.12 3.23
N ARG A 542 -12.33 29.00 4.28
CA ARG A 542 -12.13 30.02 5.31
C ARG A 542 -11.70 31.40 4.77
N HIS A 543 -11.07 31.42 3.59
CA HIS A 543 -10.65 32.66 2.92
C HIS A 543 -11.81 33.43 2.27
N ASN A 544 -12.96 32.79 2.07
CA ASN A 544 -14.19 33.42 1.52
C ASN A 544 -15.19 33.84 2.63
N LEU A 545 -14.72 34.03 3.86
CA LEU A 545 -15.54 34.45 5.01
C LEU A 545 -16.06 35.89 4.92
N ASP A 546 -15.78 36.61 3.82
CA ASP A 546 -16.31 37.95 3.59
C ASP A 546 -17.82 37.91 3.34
N GLY A 547 -18.61 37.85 4.40
CA GLY A 547 -20.00 38.30 4.52
C GLY A 547 -21.09 37.65 3.65
N HIS A 548 -20.75 36.93 2.57
CA HIS A 548 -21.73 36.43 1.60
C HIS A 548 -22.39 35.07 1.95
N HIS A 549 -21.85 34.33 2.90
CA HIS A 549 -22.36 32.99 3.24
C HIS A 549 -23.37 32.97 4.40
N THR A 550 -23.61 34.10 5.05
CA THR A 550 -24.57 34.16 6.17
C THR A 550 -26.02 34.27 5.73
N ASN A 551 -26.29 34.56 4.45
CA ASN A 551 -27.63 34.81 3.97
C ASN A 551 -27.92 33.97 2.70
N VAL A 552 -28.29 32.70 2.88
CA VAL A 552 -28.83 31.87 1.80
C VAL A 552 -30.34 32.10 1.75
N PRO A 553 -30.92 32.63 0.64
CA PRO A 553 -32.36 32.90 0.58
C PRO A 553 -33.19 31.66 0.90
N GLY A 554 -34.15 31.80 1.83
CA GLY A 554 -35.02 30.69 2.26
C GLY A 554 -34.40 29.77 3.34
N TRP A 555 -33.20 30.07 3.86
CA TRP A 555 -32.51 29.25 4.83
C TRP A 555 -32.00 30.06 6.04
N PHE A 556 -32.13 29.50 7.23
CA PHE A 556 -31.61 30.07 8.47
C PHE A 556 -30.34 29.34 8.91
N LEU A 557 -29.27 30.07 9.20
CA LEU A 557 -28.01 29.48 9.68
C LEU A 557 -28.19 29.00 11.13
N LYS A 558 -28.17 27.68 11.34
CA LYS A 558 -28.28 27.04 12.66
C LYS A 558 -26.94 26.92 13.36
N GLY A 559 -25.85 26.72 12.60
CA GLY A 559 -24.51 26.63 13.16
C GLY A 559 -23.44 26.30 12.13
N SER A 560 -22.22 26.20 12.59
CA SER A 560 -21.07 25.79 11.75
C SER A 560 -20.23 24.75 12.46
N VAL A 561 -19.73 23.78 11.69
CA VAL A 561 -18.85 22.70 12.17
C VAL A 561 -17.50 22.84 11.53
N TRP A 562 -16.47 22.81 12.35
CA TRP A 562 -15.09 22.97 11.93
C TRP A 562 -14.39 21.64 11.80
N GLN A 563 -13.69 21.47 10.69
CA GLN A 563 -12.82 20.32 10.56
C GLN A 563 -11.40 20.67 11.01
N TRP A 564 -10.98 20.16 12.17
CA TRP A 564 -9.73 20.51 12.84
C TRP A 564 -8.46 20.31 12.02
N ASN A 565 -8.44 19.32 11.12
CA ASN A 565 -7.28 19.01 10.30
C ASN A 565 -7.29 19.71 8.93
N ASN A 566 -8.41 20.25 8.50
CA ASN A 566 -8.50 21.05 7.28
C ASN A 566 -8.82 22.51 7.66
N ARG A 567 -7.76 23.27 8.03
CA ARG A 567 -7.85 24.64 8.54
C ARG A 567 -8.57 25.64 7.61
N GLY A 568 -8.92 25.19 6.39
CA GLY A 568 -9.60 26.00 5.40
C GLY A 568 -11.07 25.69 5.18
N GLN A 569 -11.59 24.53 5.65
CA GLN A 569 -12.98 24.15 5.37
C GLN A 569 -13.87 24.23 6.62
N VAL A 570 -15.02 24.86 6.45
CA VAL A 570 -16.11 24.95 7.41
C VAL A 570 -17.36 24.41 6.77
N ILE A 571 -18.11 23.57 7.49
CA ILE A 571 -19.45 23.14 7.07
C ILE A 571 -20.47 23.99 7.80
N TYR A 572 -21.27 24.72 7.07
CA TYR A 572 -22.43 25.48 7.58
C TYR A 572 -23.66 24.59 7.54
N VAL A 573 -24.41 24.61 8.64
CA VAL A 573 -25.67 23.88 8.79
C VAL A 573 -26.80 24.90 8.77
N TYR A 574 -27.64 24.83 7.75
CA TYR A 574 -28.81 25.70 7.59
C TYR A 574 -30.08 24.88 7.80
N GLN A 575 -31.10 25.52 8.36
CA GLN A 575 -32.45 25.01 8.49
C GLN A 575 -33.37 25.80 7.53
N ARG A 576 -34.30 25.14 6.89
CA ARG A 576 -35.25 25.79 5.98
C ARG A 576 -36.16 26.73 6.77
N LEU A 577 -36.38 27.91 6.23
CA LEU A 577 -37.41 28.82 6.73
C LEU A 577 -38.75 28.34 6.18
N ASP A 578 -39.72 28.07 7.04
CA ASP A 578 -41.11 27.70 6.69
C ASP A 578 -41.82 28.81 5.87
#